data_1dd47487eb3d4e5269139e11b2cde5f1
#
_entry.id   1dd47487eb3d4e5269139e11b2cde5f1
#
_cell.length_a   1.000
_cell.length_b   1.000
_cell.length_c   1.000
_cell.angle_alpha   90.00
_cell.angle_beta   90.00
_cell.angle_gamma   90.00
#
_symmetry.space_group_name_H-M   'P 1'
#
loop_
_entity.id
_entity.type
_entity.pdbx_description
1 polymer ?
#
loop_
_entity_poly.entity_id
_entity_poly.type
_entity_poly.pdbx_seq_one_letter_code
_entity_poly.pdbx_strand_id
1 'polypeptide(L)'
;SVDIDTARELFAAGDAIGNSRQLAAVLADPAVEASAKSKLVGSAFGTSVSATTLGLLTTVAAQRWSSPSDLLAGIEELGLRAASLSSLRSGADVEGELFQFARTVTDNPELELTLGARIGSNAAKGKLIDTLLGGRASVETTLIISSLVQQPRGRRVHQLLADASRIVADQRGQIVAMITTAAPI
;
A
#
# COMPACT_ATOMS: atom_id res chain seq x y z
N SER A 1 5.73 -2.17 16.55
CA SER A 1 4.77 -1.08 16.23
C SER A 1 4.64 -0.94 14.72
N VAL A 2 3.48 -0.50 14.27
CA VAL A 2 3.28 -0.19 12.84
C VAL A 2 3.95 1.14 12.53
N ASP A 3 4.84 1.17 11.55
CA ASP A 3 5.66 2.32 11.15
C ASP A 3 5.88 2.33 9.63
N ILE A 4 6.73 3.24 9.15
CA ILE A 4 7.04 3.36 7.72
C ILE A 4 7.70 2.10 7.14
N ASP A 5 8.51 1.40 7.94
CA ASP A 5 9.13 0.15 7.48
C ASP A 5 8.08 -0.96 7.35
N THR A 6 7.09 -1.02 8.25
CA THR A 6 5.92 -1.90 8.10
C THR A 6 5.18 -1.63 6.79
N ALA A 7 4.95 -0.35 6.45
CA ALA A 7 4.31 0.02 5.19
C ALA A 7 5.15 -0.42 3.97
N ARG A 8 6.46 -0.19 4.02
CA ARG A 8 7.39 -0.59 2.96
C ARG A 8 7.41 -2.10 2.75
N GLU A 9 7.48 -2.86 3.83
CA GLU A 9 7.46 -4.32 3.79
C GLU A 9 6.12 -4.86 3.24
N LEU A 10 4.99 -4.26 3.60
CA LEU A 10 3.66 -4.64 3.08
C LEU A 10 3.54 -4.39 1.58
N PHE A 11 3.98 -3.24 1.09
CA PHE A 11 3.99 -2.95 -0.35
C PHE A 11 4.91 -3.91 -1.11
N ALA A 12 6.10 -4.20 -0.58
CA ALA A 12 7.03 -5.14 -1.18
C ALA A 12 6.47 -6.57 -1.20
N ALA A 13 5.80 -7.01 -0.14
CA ALA A 13 5.14 -8.32 -0.08
C ALA A 13 3.98 -8.39 -1.09
N GLY A 14 3.18 -7.34 -1.21
CA GLY A 14 2.12 -7.24 -2.22
C GLY A 14 2.66 -7.34 -3.64
N ASP A 15 3.78 -6.70 -3.94
CA ASP A 15 4.50 -6.81 -5.21
C ASP A 15 4.98 -8.24 -5.46
N ALA A 16 5.64 -8.86 -4.50
CA ALA A 16 6.14 -10.22 -4.61
C ALA A 16 5.00 -11.24 -4.84
N ILE A 17 3.88 -11.12 -4.12
CA ILE A 17 2.70 -11.96 -4.32
C ILE A 17 2.09 -11.71 -5.69
N GLY A 18 1.95 -10.45 -6.11
CA GLY A 18 1.39 -10.07 -7.40
C GLY A 18 2.22 -10.57 -8.60
N ASN A 19 3.53 -10.68 -8.43
CA ASN A 19 4.44 -11.21 -9.45
C ASN A 19 4.49 -12.76 -9.48
N SER A 20 3.90 -13.44 -8.49
CA SER A 20 3.78 -14.89 -8.43
C SER A 20 2.32 -15.32 -8.56
N ARG A 21 1.89 -15.63 -9.78
CA ARG A 21 0.52 -16.06 -10.07
C ARG A 21 0.10 -17.26 -9.21
N GLN A 22 1.02 -18.20 -9.00
CA GLN A 22 0.78 -19.39 -8.18
C GLN A 22 0.59 -19.03 -6.70
N LEU A 23 1.45 -18.20 -6.13
CA LEU A 23 1.35 -17.78 -4.73
C LEU A 23 0.06 -17.01 -4.48
N ALA A 24 -0.27 -16.05 -5.35
CA ALA A 24 -1.50 -15.27 -5.25
C ALA A 24 -2.75 -16.16 -5.33
N ALA A 25 -2.76 -17.15 -6.24
CA ALA A 25 -3.88 -18.08 -6.39
C ALA A 25 -4.09 -18.93 -5.14
N VAL A 26 -3.03 -19.51 -4.57
CA VAL A 26 -3.13 -20.35 -3.35
C VAL A 26 -3.58 -19.52 -2.14
N LEU A 27 -3.03 -18.33 -1.96
CA LEU A 27 -3.40 -17.46 -0.83
C LEU A 27 -4.85 -16.95 -0.93
N ALA A 28 -5.37 -16.74 -2.14
CA ALA A 28 -6.76 -16.30 -2.35
C ALA A 28 -7.77 -17.46 -2.37
N ASP A 29 -7.33 -18.70 -2.53
CA ASP A 29 -8.23 -19.86 -2.65
C ASP A 29 -9.00 -20.09 -1.33
N PRO A 30 -10.34 -20.00 -1.34
CA PRO A 30 -11.15 -20.26 -0.15
C PRO A 30 -11.15 -21.74 0.30
N ALA A 31 -10.71 -22.68 -0.56
CA ALA A 31 -10.60 -24.09 -0.21
C ALA A 31 -9.32 -24.41 0.57
N VAL A 32 -8.33 -23.53 0.55
CA VAL A 32 -7.08 -23.70 1.31
C VAL A 32 -7.29 -23.26 2.76
N GLU A 33 -6.96 -24.15 3.68
CA GLU A 33 -7.05 -23.90 5.12
C GLU A 33 -6.19 -22.70 5.58
N ALA A 34 -6.70 -21.89 6.51
CA ALA A 34 -6.00 -20.72 7.04
C ALA A 34 -4.61 -21.08 7.60
N SER A 35 -4.48 -22.24 8.25
CA SER A 35 -3.21 -22.74 8.78
C SER A 35 -2.17 -23.02 7.69
N ALA A 36 -2.61 -23.53 6.54
CA ALA A 36 -1.74 -23.78 5.39
C ALA A 36 -1.29 -22.45 4.74
N LYS A 37 -2.20 -21.49 4.60
CA LYS A 37 -1.87 -20.13 4.14
C LYS A 37 -0.86 -19.45 5.06
N SER A 38 -1.05 -19.55 6.38
CA SER A 38 -0.13 -18.99 7.38
C SER A 38 1.27 -19.58 7.27
N LYS A 39 1.39 -20.90 7.09
CA LYS A 39 2.68 -21.58 6.87
C LYS A 39 3.33 -21.10 5.58
N LEU A 40 2.56 -20.94 4.51
CA LEU A 40 3.06 -20.46 3.22
C LEU A 40 3.59 -19.02 3.33
N VAL A 41 2.86 -18.13 4.00
CA VAL A 41 3.31 -16.75 4.29
C VAL A 41 4.58 -16.76 5.13
N GLY A 42 4.64 -17.59 6.17
CA GLY A 42 5.83 -17.75 7.01
C GLY A 42 7.06 -18.23 6.23
N SER A 43 6.86 -19.18 5.30
CA SER A 43 7.95 -19.69 4.45
C SER A 43 8.40 -18.64 3.40
N ALA A 44 7.48 -17.86 2.86
CA ALA A 44 7.80 -16.89 1.82
C ALA A 44 8.43 -15.60 2.38
N PHE A 45 8.00 -15.13 3.55
CA PHE A 45 8.34 -13.81 4.07
C PHE A 45 9.00 -13.80 5.47
N GLY A 46 8.98 -14.92 6.20
CA GLY A 46 9.37 -14.96 7.61
C GLY A 46 10.78 -14.47 7.94
N THR A 47 11.70 -14.52 6.99
CA THR A 47 13.08 -14.02 7.14
C THR A 47 13.31 -12.65 6.52
N SER A 48 12.35 -12.12 5.77
CA SER A 48 12.51 -10.89 4.99
C SER A 48 11.69 -9.71 5.49
N VAL A 49 10.77 -9.95 6.42
CA VAL A 49 9.91 -8.91 7.00
C VAL A 49 9.94 -8.95 8.53
N SER A 50 9.55 -7.86 9.16
CA SER A 50 9.40 -7.77 10.62
C SER A 50 8.27 -8.68 11.13
N ALA A 51 8.32 -9.03 12.42
CA ALA A 51 7.27 -9.82 13.07
C ALA A 51 5.89 -9.14 12.98
N THR A 52 5.86 -7.81 13.03
CA THR A 52 4.63 -7.01 12.86
C THR A 52 4.04 -7.21 11.46
N THR A 53 4.84 -7.06 10.43
CA THR A 53 4.42 -7.25 9.03
C THR A 53 4.01 -8.70 8.78
N LEU A 54 4.78 -9.66 9.29
CA LEU A 54 4.45 -11.08 9.14
C LEU A 54 3.09 -11.41 9.76
N GLY A 55 2.80 -10.88 10.94
CA GLY A 55 1.49 -11.03 11.60
C GLY A 55 0.34 -10.44 10.77
N LEU A 56 0.54 -9.26 10.19
CA LEU A 56 -0.45 -8.62 9.30
C LEU A 56 -0.67 -9.44 8.03
N LEU A 57 0.39 -9.88 7.36
CA LEU A 57 0.30 -10.73 6.16
C LEU A 57 -0.40 -12.05 6.45
N THR A 58 -0.10 -12.68 7.57
CA THR A 58 -0.74 -13.92 8.01
C THR A 58 -2.23 -13.71 8.24
N THR A 59 -2.59 -12.61 8.91
CA THR A 59 -3.99 -12.27 9.20
C THR A 59 -4.78 -12.01 7.91
N VAL A 60 -4.22 -11.23 6.98
CA VAL A 60 -4.90 -10.93 5.72
C VAL A 60 -5.01 -12.17 4.82
N ALA A 61 -3.99 -13.02 4.78
CA ALA A 61 -4.02 -14.26 4.01
C ALA A 61 -5.06 -15.27 4.54
N ALA A 62 -5.31 -15.28 5.84
CA ALA A 62 -6.31 -16.14 6.48
C ALA A 62 -7.75 -15.74 6.15
N GLN A 63 -8.00 -14.54 5.64
CA GLN A 63 -9.33 -14.08 5.25
C GLN A 63 -9.82 -14.83 3.99
N ARG A 64 -11.13 -14.75 3.74
CA ARG A 64 -11.73 -15.24 2.50
C ARG A 64 -11.70 -14.16 1.43
N TRP A 65 -11.11 -14.46 0.31
CA TRP A 65 -11.00 -13.57 -0.83
C TRP A 65 -11.80 -14.10 -2.02
N SER A 66 -12.44 -13.21 -2.76
CA SER A 66 -13.19 -13.59 -3.98
C SER A 66 -12.25 -13.83 -5.17
N SER A 67 -11.07 -13.21 -5.15
CA SER A 67 -10.08 -13.33 -6.21
C SER A 67 -8.67 -13.01 -5.70
N PRO A 68 -7.61 -13.41 -6.42
CA PRO A 68 -6.26 -12.93 -6.14
C PRO A 68 -6.12 -11.41 -6.19
N SER A 69 -6.88 -10.75 -7.04
CA SER A 69 -6.91 -9.28 -7.15
C SER A 69 -7.43 -8.62 -5.88
N ASP A 70 -8.45 -9.20 -5.25
CA ASP A 70 -9.00 -8.69 -3.99
C ASP A 70 -8.02 -8.88 -2.83
N LEU A 71 -7.31 -10.00 -2.78
CA LEU A 71 -6.21 -10.22 -1.82
C LEU A 71 -5.13 -9.15 -1.96
N LEU A 72 -4.69 -8.87 -3.19
CA LEU A 72 -3.67 -7.85 -3.45
C LEU A 72 -4.16 -6.44 -3.06
N ALA A 73 -5.44 -6.14 -3.32
CA ALA A 73 -6.05 -4.89 -2.87
C ALA A 73 -6.06 -4.77 -1.35
N GLY A 74 -6.34 -5.86 -0.64
CA GLY A 74 -6.30 -5.90 0.83
C GLY A 74 -4.90 -5.67 1.40
N ILE A 75 -3.86 -6.25 0.79
CA ILE A 75 -2.47 -6.02 1.19
C ILE A 75 -2.04 -4.58 0.91
N GLU A 76 -2.41 -4.03 -0.25
CA GLU A 76 -2.17 -2.62 -0.58
C GLU A 76 -2.84 -1.69 0.43
N GLU A 77 -4.09 -1.95 0.80
CA GLU A 77 -4.81 -1.17 1.80
C GLU A 77 -4.08 -1.20 3.15
N LEU A 78 -3.56 -2.35 3.59
CA LEU A 78 -2.75 -2.43 4.80
C LEU A 78 -1.49 -1.57 4.71
N GLY A 79 -0.81 -1.55 3.57
CA GLY A 79 0.34 -0.69 3.32
C GLY A 79 0.00 0.80 3.42
N LEU A 80 -1.12 1.21 2.83
CA LEU A 80 -1.64 2.58 2.90
C LEU A 80 -2.00 2.99 4.33
N ARG A 81 -2.69 2.12 5.07
CA ARG A 81 -3.03 2.35 6.47
C ARG A 81 -1.79 2.43 7.36
N ALA A 82 -0.80 1.58 7.13
CA ALA A 82 0.47 1.62 7.86
C ALA A 82 1.24 2.93 7.61
N ALA A 83 1.31 3.39 6.36
CA ALA A 83 1.90 4.69 6.02
C ALA A 83 1.14 5.86 6.66
N SER A 84 -0.19 5.82 6.66
CA SER A 84 -1.03 6.81 7.34
C SER A 84 -0.79 6.84 8.85
N LEU A 85 -0.63 5.67 9.49
CA LEU A 85 -0.27 5.60 10.92
C LEU A 85 1.14 6.14 11.20
N SER A 86 2.10 5.91 10.31
CA SER A 86 3.43 6.50 10.40
C SER A 86 3.37 8.02 10.36
N SER A 87 2.56 8.59 9.45
CA SER A 87 2.45 10.04 9.28
C SER A 87 1.95 10.78 10.52
N LEU A 88 1.16 10.13 11.36
CA LEU A 88 0.72 10.73 12.64
C LEU A 88 1.89 10.97 13.61
N ARG A 89 2.92 10.16 13.53
CA ARG A 89 4.13 10.32 14.36
C ARG A 89 5.13 11.27 13.77
N SER A 90 5.29 11.27 12.45
CA SER A 90 6.18 12.20 11.74
C SER A 90 5.59 13.60 11.60
N GLY A 91 4.28 13.77 11.76
CA GLY A 91 3.57 15.02 11.51
C GLY A 91 3.38 15.32 10.02
N ALA A 92 3.59 14.35 9.14
CA ALA A 92 3.44 14.52 7.69
C ALA A 92 1.96 14.70 7.29
N ASP A 93 1.70 15.65 6.38
CA ASP A 93 0.37 15.86 5.79
C ASP A 93 0.21 15.03 4.51
N VAL A 94 0.17 13.71 4.67
CA VAL A 94 0.04 12.77 3.54
C VAL A 94 -1.20 13.07 2.68
N GLU A 95 -2.31 13.45 3.29
CA GLU A 95 -3.55 13.75 2.57
C GLU A 95 -3.39 14.97 1.66
N GLY A 96 -2.84 16.07 2.21
CA GLY A 96 -2.56 17.28 1.44
C GLY A 96 -1.52 17.06 0.35
N GLU A 97 -0.48 16.30 0.63
CA GLU A 97 0.57 15.98 -0.34
C GLU A 97 0.05 15.10 -1.50
N LEU A 98 -0.79 14.09 -1.21
CA LEU A 98 -1.46 13.27 -2.23
C LEU A 98 -2.37 14.13 -3.12
N PHE A 99 -3.11 15.06 -2.52
CA PHE A 99 -3.96 15.99 -3.26
C PHE A 99 -3.13 16.88 -4.19
N GLN A 100 -2.03 17.46 -3.71
CA GLN A 100 -1.14 18.29 -4.53
C GLN A 100 -0.53 17.49 -5.68
N PHE A 101 -0.10 16.26 -5.42
CA PHE A 101 0.44 15.40 -6.47
C PHE A 101 -0.62 15.02 -7.52
N ALA A 102 -1.86 14.73 -7.10
CA ALA A 102 -2.96 14.46 -8.00
C ALA A 102 -3.24 15.66 -8.94
N ARG A 103 -3.19 16.88 -8.42
CA ARG A 103 -3.28 18.09 -9.23
C ARG A 103 -2.12 18.21 -10.22
N THR A 104 -0.91 17.96 -9.78
CA THR A 104 0.28 18.00 -10.64
C THR A 104 0.14 17.02 -11.81
N VAL A 105 -0.36 15.81 -11.56
CA VAL A 105 -0.61 14.81 -12.62
C VAL A 105 -1.71 15.30 -13.58
N THR A 106 -2.79 15.86 -13.06
CA THR A 106 -3.89 16.39 -13.87
C THR A 106 -3.44 17.54 -14.78
N ASP A 107 -2.59 18.41 -14.26
CA ASP A 107 -2.07 19.57 -14.99
C ASP A 107 -0.95 19.21 -15.98
N ASN A 108 -0.43 17.97 -15.92
CA ASN A 108 0.67 17.48 -16.75
C ASN A 108 0.33 16.16 -17.45
N PRO A 109 -0.35 16.18 -18.60
CA PRO A 109 -0.75 14.97 -19.34
C PRO A 109 0.42 14.04 -19.70
N GLU A 110 1.62 14.60 -19.96
CA GLU A 110 2.81 13.80 -20.24
C GLU A 110 3.26 12.98 -19.02
N LEU A 111 3.14 13.54 -17.81
CA LEU A 111 3.43 12.84 -16.57
C LEU A 111 2.43 11.70 -16.36
N GLU A 112 1.14 11.95 -16.58
CA GLU A 112 0.10 10.91 -16.49
C GLU A 112 0.39 9.77 -17.46
N LEU A 113 0.72 10.07 -18.71
CA LEU A 113 1.07 9.08 -19.72
C LEU A 113 2.32 8.29 -19.34
N THR A 114 3.36 8.95 -18.85
CA THR A 114 4.61 8.31 -18.43
C THR A 114 4.39 7.36 -17.25
N LEU A 115 3.67 7.78 -16.23
CA LEU A 115 3.37 6.96 -15.06
C LEU A 115 2.40 5.81 -15.39
N GLY A 116 1.45 6.04 -16.29
CA GLY A 116 0.47 5.05 -16.75
C GLY A 116 0.98 4.11 -17.85
N ALA A 117 2.13 4.38 -18.45
CA ALA A 117 2.66 3.58 -19.56
C ALA A 117 2.94 2.14 -19.12
N ARG A 118 2.56 1.19 -19.99
CA ARG A 118 2.90 -0.23 -19.81
C ARG A 118 4.34 -0.54 -20.24
N ILE A 119 4.96 0.36 -20.98
CA ILE A 119 6.34 0.24 -21.47
C ILE A 119 7.27 0.90 -20.46
N GLY A 120 8.31 0.20 -20.08
CA GLY A 120 9.26 0.63 -19.06
C GLY A 120 9.19 -0.25 -17.81
N SER A 121 10.29 -0.30 -17.05
CA SER A 121 10.32 -1.09 -15.82
C SER A 121 9.55 -0.38 -14.70
N ASN A 122 8.86 -1.16 -13.87
CA ASN A 122 8.20 -0.63 -12.67
C ASN A 122 9.20 0.09 -11.75
N ALA A 123 10.44 -0.42 -11.66
CA ALA A 123 11.52 0.22 -10.93
C ALA A 123 11.88 1.61 -11.46
N ALA A 124 11.81 1.84 -12.79
CA ALA A 124 12.04 3.15 -13.37
C ALA A 124 10.97 4.17 -12.99
N LYS A 125 9.71 3.73 -12.91
CA LYS A 125 8.59 4.57 -12.42
C LYS A 125 8.79 4.95 -10.95
N GLY A 126 9.18 3.99 -10.11
CA GLY A 126 9.53 4.26 -8.71
C GLY A 126 10.62 5.31 -8.58
N LYS A 127 11.73 5.16 -9.32
CA LYS A 127 12.83 6.13 -9.35
C LYS A 127 12.40 7.52 -9.84
N LEU A 128 11.51 7.58 -10.81
CA LEU A 128 10.95 8.85 -11.28
C LEU A 128 10.19 9.55 -10.15
N ILE A 129 9.36 8.83 -9.42
CA ILE A 129 8.63 9.38 -8.26
C ILE A 129 9.61 9.83 -7.17
N ASP A 130 10.61 9.03 -6.84
CA ASP A 130 11.63 9.40 -5.85
C ASP A 130 12.38 10.69 -6.27
N THR A 131 12.62 10.86 -7.55
CA THR A 131 13.27 12.08 -8.08
C THR A 131 12.33 13.29 -8.03
N LEU A 132 11.07 13.11 -8.40
CA LEU A 132 10.07 14.19 -8.43
C LEU A 132 9.69 14.68 -7.02
N LEU A 133 9.58 13.78 -6.07
CA LEU A 133 9.09 14.04 -4.72
C LEU A 133 10.18 14.14 -3.66
N GLY A 134 11.42 13.73 -3.98
CA GLY A 134 12.55 13.78 -3.05
C GLY A 134 12.77 15.17 -2.46
N GLY A 135 12.59 15.28 -1.13
CA GLY A 135 12.69 16.55 -0.41
C GLY A 135 11.53 17.54 -0.61
N ARG A 136 10.49 17.15 -1.36
CA ARG A 136 9.28 17.97 -1.62
C ARG A 136 8.02 17.40 -1.00
N ALA A 137 8.03 16.12 -0.69
CA ALA A 137 6.96 15.41 0.00
C ALA A 137 7.56 14.57 1.12
N SER A 138 6.71 14.13 2.04
CA SER A 138 7.11 13.21 3.12
C SER A 138 7.56 11.85 2.58
N VAL A 139 8.28 11.12 3.42
CA VAL A 139 8.71 9.75 3.11
C VAL A 139 7.50 8.84 2.91
N GLU A 140 6.45 9.05 3.71
CA GLU A 140 5.20 8.32 3.65
C GLU A 140 4.51 8.52 2.29
N THR A 141 4.34 9.76 1.86
CA THR A 141 3.71 10.10 0.57
C THR A 141 4.53 9.57 -0.60
N THR A 142 5.85 9.75 -0.56
CA THR A 142 6.75 9.24 -1.59
C THR A 142 6.65 7.72 -1.71
N LEU A 143 6.65 7.00 -0.58
CA LEU A 143 6.48 5.55 -0.55
C LEU A 143 5.14 5.12 -1.14
N ILE A 144 4.05 5.76 -0.76
CA ILE A 144 2.70 5.46 -1.27
C ILE A 144 2.68 5.61 -2.78
N ILE A 145 3.05 6.76 -3.31
CA ILE A 145 2.96 7.04 -4.74
C ILE A 145 3.88 6.12 -5.54
N SER A 146 5.13 5.96 -5.09
CA SER A 146 6.10 5.06 -5.73
C SER A 146 5.58 3.62 -5.80
N SER A 147 5.01 3.11 -4.71
CA SER A 147 4.46 1.75 -4.65
C SER A 147 3.25 1.56 -5.55
N LEU A 148 2.32 2.53 -5.58
CA LEU A 148 1.11 2.45 -6.38
C LEU A 148 1.40 2.49 -7.90
N VAL A 149 2.30 3.35 -8.35
CA VAL A 149 2.65 3.44 -9.77
C VAL A 149 3.43 2.23 -10.26
N GLN A 150 4.11 1.52 -9.37
CA GLN A 150 4.79 0.27 -9.68
C GLN A 150 3.82 -0.93 -9.79
N GLN A 151 2.68 -0.86 -9.12
CA GLN A 151 1.65 -1.90 -9.07
C GLN A 151 0.26 -1.34 -9.40
N PRO A 152 0.04 -0.81 -10.62
CA PRO A 152 -1.22 -0.16 -10.96
C PRO A 152 -2.40 -1.13 -11.05
N ARG A 153 -2.18 -2.39 -11.34
CA ARG A 153 -3.22 -3.44 -11.48
C ARG A 153 -4.38 -3.02 -12.38
N GLY A 154 -4.07 -2.42 -13.54
CA GLY A 154 -5.04 -1.96 -14.53
C GLY A 154 -5.74 -0.63 -14.21
N ARG A 155 -5.45 0.00 -13.07
CA ARG A 155 -5.99 1.31 -12.69
C ARG A 155 -5.19 2.44 -13.33
N ARG A 156 -5.86 3.54 -13.66
CA ARG A 156 -5.20 4.79 -14.07
C ARG A 156 -4.61 5.51 -12.86
N VAL A 157 -3.64 6.39 -13.10
CA VAL A 157 -2.93 7.11 -12.02
C VAL A 157 -3.90 7.90 -11.12
N HIS A 158 -4.87 8.60 -11.70
CA HIS A 158 -5.86 9.33 -10.91
C HIS A 158 -6.72 8.41 -10.02
N GLN A 159 -7.02 7.17 -10.44
CA GLN A 159 -7.72 6.19 -9.64
C GLN A 159 -6.86 5.70 -8.48
N LEU A 160 -5.56 5.43 -8.73
CA LEU A 160 -4.60 5.05 -7.68
C LEU A 160 -4.54 6.11 -6.59
N LEU A 161 -4.44 7.38 -6.97
CA LEU A 161 -4.35 8.50 -6.03
C LEU A 161 -5.66 8.74 -5.29
N ALA A 162 -6.80 8.61 -5.95
CA ALA A 162 -8.12 8.73 -5.31
C ALA A 162 -8.35 7.62 -4.27
N ASP A 163 -8.00 6.37 -4.60
CA ASP A 163 -8.10 5.25 -3.66
C ASP A 163 -7.19 5.47 -2.44
N ALA A 164 -5.94 5.89 -2.67
CA ALA A 164 -5.01 6.17 -1.58
C ALA A 164 -5.52 7.29 -0.67
N SER A 165 -5.99 8.40 -1.23
CA SER A 165 -6.52 9.53 -0.48
C SER A 165 -7.72 9.13 0.38
N ARG A 166 -8.63 8.32 -0.17
CA ARG A 166 -9.80 7.82 0.56
C ARG A 166 -9.39 6.95 1.75
N ILE A 167 -8.45 6.03 1.57
CA ILE A 167 -7.99 5.12 2.63
C ILE A 167 -7.23 5.88 3.72
N VAL A 168 -6.37 6.83 3.34
CA VAL A 168 -5.62 7.67 4.29
C VAL A 168 -6.56 8.52 5.13
N ALA A 169 -7.56 9.17 4.51
CA ALA A 169 -8.57 9.97 5.18
C ALA A 169 -9.44 9.12 6.13
N ASP A 170 -9.86 7.94 5.70
CA ASP A 170 -10.62 6.99 6.53
C ASP A 170 -9.83 6.57 7.77
N GLN A 171 -8.56 6.20 7.60
CA GLN A 171 -7.68 5.82 8.71
C GLN A 171 -7.51 6.96 9.73
N ARG A 172 -7.35 8.19 9.26
CA ARG A 172 -7.25 9.37 10.11
C ARG A 172 -8.55 9.64 10.87
N GLY A 173 -9.69 9.50 10.20
CA GLY A 173 -11.02 9.66 10.82
C GLY A 173 -11.29 8.63 11.92
N GLN A 174 -10.91 7.38 11.72
CA GLN A 174 -11.05 6.33 12.73
C GLN A 174 -10.26 6.61 14.01
N ILE A 175 -9.04 7.17 13.88
CA ILE A 175 -8.20 7.50 15.03
C ILE A 175 -8.79 8.67 15.82
N VAL A 176 -9.28 9.72 15.16
CA VAL A 176 -9.93 10.86 15.80
C VAL A 176 -11.16 10.39 16.59
N ALA A 177 -11.98 9.53 16.01
CA ALA A 177 -13.15 8.96 16.70
C ALA A 177 -12.73 8.15 17.94
N MET A 178 -11.68 7.36 17.86
CA MET A 178 -11.19 6.55 18.97
C MET A 178 -10.64 7.42 20.12
N ILE A 179 -9.94 8.50 19.83
CA ILE A 179 -9.46 9.46 20.83
C ILE A 179 -10.63 10.14 21.53
N THR A 180 -11.66 10.56 20.79
CA THR A 180 -12.84 11.24 21.33
C THR A 180 -13.65 10.33 22.26
N THR A 181 -13.78 9.04 21.96
CA THR A 181 -14.50 8.08 22.80
C THR A 181 -13.70 7.60 24.00
N ALA A 182 -12.38 7.72 23.99
CA ALA A 182 -11.52 7.38 25.12
C ALA A 182 -11.35 8.50 26.14
N ALA A 183 -11.77 9.72 25.83
CA ALA A 183 -11.78 10.83 26.79
C ALA A 183 -12.90 10.61 27.81
N PRO A 184 -12.60 10.64 29.15
CA PRO A 184 -13.66 10.56 30.16
C PRO A 184 -14.57 11.79 30.07
N ILE A 185 -15.88 11.54 30.14
CA ILE A 185 -16.92 12.56 30.28
C ILE A 185 -16.85 13.19 31.67
#